data_29ef2e53a75eaa35f44f19c4ca1529fc
#
_entry.id   29ef2e53a75eaa35f44f19c4ca1529fc
#
_cell.length_a   1.000
_cell.length_b   1.000
_cell.length_c   1.000
_cell.angle_alpha   90.00
_cell.angle_beta   90.00
_cell.angle_gamma   90.00
#
_symmetry.space_group_name_H-M   'P 1'
#
loop_
_entity.id
_entity.type
_entity.pdbx_description
1 polymer ?
#
loop_
_entity_poly.entity_id
_entity_poly.type
_entity_poly.pdbx_seq_one_letter_code
_entity_poly.pdbx_strand_id
1 'polypeptide(L)'
;AYGLARAGGKLSTVLRTFNICIMMIPSLSLLVGTYSLMVKFHMINKIWALSLQTAAIGMSGTMFFYTSFIISIPKDLDEAASIDGACIFRTFFQIILPQLKPVTVTRLIMIAVGTWNNYAMPTYLLTDTTKATVIQTVRKAFYAVAGAVQNVPLACAMCAVALLPVIVLY
;
A
#
# COMPACT_ATOMS: atom_id res chain seq x y z
N ALA A 1 3.09 -14.82 1.03
CA ALA A 1 1.67 -15.18 1.20
C ALA A 1 1.44 -16.67 0.92
N TYR A 2 1.79 -17.20 -0.27
CA TYR A 2 1.51 -18.59 -0.65
C TYR A 2 2.09 -19.60 0.35
N GLY A 3 3.37 -19.53 0.65
CA GLY A 3 4.00 -20.42 1.64
C GLY A 3 3.31 -20.35 3.02
N LEU A 4 2.94 -19.15 3.49
CA LEU A 4 2.22 -18.99 4.76
C LEU A 4 0.78 -19.52 4.72
N ALA A 5 0.12 -19.46 3.57
CA ALA A 5 -1.23 -19.96 3.41
C ALA A 5 -1.28 -21.49 3.37
N ARG A 6 -0.30 -22.12 2.74
CA ARG A 6 -0.23 -23.59 2.52
C ARG A 6 0.57 -24.32 3.59
N ALA A 7 1.61 -23.68 4.16
CA ALA A 7 2.35 -24.28 5.26
C ALA A 7 1.44 -24.45 6.47
N GLY A 8 1.17 -25.69 6.82
CA GLY A 8 0.52 -26.02 8.10
C GLY A 8 1.47 -25.80 9.27
N GLY A 9 0.89 -25.76 10.49
CA GLY A 9 1.67 -25.79 11.73
C GLY A 9 1.73 -24.46 12.49
N LYS A 10 2.32 -24.54 13.68
CA LYS A 10 2.36 -23.43 14.65
C LYS A 10 3.10 -22.19 14.11
N LEU A 11 4.19 -22.38 13.37
CA LEU A 11 5.00 -21.28 12.83
C LEU A 11 4.20 -20.41 11.85
N SER A 12 3.46 -21.02 10.93
CA SER A 12 2.60 -20.29 9.98
C SER A 12 1.52 -19.49 10.70
N THR A 13 0.90 -20.06 11.73
CA THR A 13 -0.09 -19.36 12.55
C THR A 13 0.53 -18.19 13.29
N VAL A 14 1.68 -18.38 13.93
CA VAL A 14 2.40 -17.30 14.63
C VAL A 14 2.76 -16.16 13.69
N LEU A 15 3.31 -16.46 12.50
CA LEU A 15 3.68 -15.43 11.54
C LEU A 15 2.46 -14.66 10.99
N ARG A 16 1.33 -15.34 10.78
CA ARG A 16 0.07 -14.67 10.39
C ARG A 16 -0.47 -13.76 11.49
N THR A 17 -0.49 -14.26 12.73
CA THR A 17 -0.91 -13.44 13.89
C THR A 17 0.01 -12.25 14.08
N PHE A 18 1.32 -12.44 13.97
CA PHE A 18 2.29 -11.35 14.05
C PHE A 18 2.06 -10.28 12.95
N ASN A 19 1.76 -10.70 11.72
CA ASN A 19 1.42 -9.78 10.64
C ASN A 19 0.15 -8.97 10.97
N ILE A 20 -0.87 -9.58 11.57
CA ILE A 20 -2.08 -8.87 12.01
C ILE A 20 -1.73 -7.87 13.13
N CYS A 21 -0.90 -8.25 14.09
CA CYS A 21 -0.46 -7.34 15.15
C CYS A 21 0.27 -6.12 14.59
N ILE A 22 1.12 -6.29 13.57
CA ILE A 22 1.80 -5.17 12.88
C ILE A 22 0.77 -4.22 12.26
N MET A 23 -0.29 -4.75 11.64
CA MET A 23 -1.34 -3.92 11.02
C MET A 23 -2.14 -3.08 12.03
N MET A 24 -2.18 -3.49 13.31
CA MET A 24 -2.87 -2.73 14.36
C MET A 24 -2.07 -1.49 14.83
N ILE A 25 -0.79 -1.40 14.48
CA ILE A 25 0.02 -0.24 14.85
C ILE A 25 -0.39 0.95 13.97
N PRO A 26 -0.87 2.07 14.57
CA PRO A 26 -1.24 3.25 13.80
C PRO A 26 -0.02 3.81 13.04
N SER A 27 -0.16 4.04 11.74
CA SER A 27 0.93 4.53 10.89
C SER A 27 1.48 5.89 11.35
N LEU A 28 0.64 6.73 11.96
CA LEU A 28 1.06 8.01 12.52
C LEU A 28 1.99 7.85 13.73
N SER A 29 1.83 6.80 14.52
CA SER A 29 2.72 6.52 15.66
C SER A 29 4.15 6.21 15.20
N LEU A 30 4.30 5.69 13.98
CA LEU A 30 5.59 5.37 13.38
C LEU A 30 6.23 6.57 12.65
N LEU A 31 5.54 7.72 12.60
CA LEU A 31 5.98 8.87 11.81
C LEU A 31 7.37 9.38 12.24
N VAL A 32 7.58 9.58 13.55
CA VAL A 32 8.84 10.11 14.08
C VAL A 32 10.01 9.18 13.80
N GLY A 33 9.82 7.87 14.04
CA GLY A 33 10.84 6.86 13.75
C GLY A 33 11.16 6.76 12.25
N THR A 34 10.13 6.78 11.41
CA THR A 34 10.29 6.78 9.95
C THR A 34 11.03 8.02 9.47
N TYR A 35 10.66 9.21 9.96
CA TYR A 35 11.33 10.47 9.63
C TYR A 35 12.81 10.43 10.02
N SER A 36 13.12 9.99 11.24
CA SER A 36 14.50 9.87 11.71
C SER A 36 15.34 8.93 10.86
N LEU A 37 14.78 7.79 10.45
CA LEU A 37 15.43 6.87 9.51
C LEU A 37 15.68 7.53 8.15
N MET A 38 14.68 8.24 7.60
CA MET A 38 14.81 8.91 6.30
C MET A 38 15.87 10.02 6.32
N VAL A 39 15.97 10.77 7.43
CA VAL A 39 17.05 11.75 7.64
C VAL A 39 18.40 11.05 7.67
N LYS A 40 18.55 10.00 8.49
CA LYS A 40 19.81 9.26 8.65
C LYS A 40 20.33 8.67 7.32
N PHE A 41 19.43 8.22 6.45
CA PHE A 41 19.78 7.66 5.14
C PHE A 41 19.79 8.72 4.01
N HIS A 42 19.69 10.01 4.32
CA HIS A 42 19.65 11.09 3.33
C HIS A 42 18.54 10.92 2.27
N MET A 43 17.37 10.43 2.69
CA MET A 43 16.23 10.10 1.85
C MET A 43 15.17 11.21 1.77
N ILE A 44 15.33 12.30 2.51
CA ILE A 44 14.42 13.46 2.49
C ILE A 44 14.42 14.12 1.11
N ASN A 45 13.27 14.61 0.67
CA ASN A 45 13.03 15.21 -0.65
C ASN A 45 13.29 14.27 -1.86
N LYS A 46 13.26 12.96 -1.65
CA LYS A 46 13.39 11.97 -2.72
C LYS A 46 12.07 11.22 -2.91
N ILE A 47 11.47 11.32 -4.11
CA ILE A 47 10.18 10.68 -4.44
C ILE A 47 10.28 9.15 -4.30
N TRP A 48 11.39 8.55 -4.74
CA TRP A 48 11.58 7.11 -4.61
C TRP A 48 11.60 6.63 -3.14
N ALA A 49 12.08 7.47 -2.21
CA ALA A 49 12.09 7.14 -0.79
C ALA A 49 10.67 7.11 -0.20
N LEU A 50 9.81 8.03 -0.65
CA LEU A 50 8.39 8.01 -0.31
C LEU A 50 7.71 6.74 -0.84
N SER A 51 8.02 6.34 -2.07
CA SER A 51 7.50 5.11 -2.68
C SER A 51 7.94 3.87 -1.92
N LEU A 52 9.22 3.79 -1.54
CA LEU A 52 9.76 2.69 -0.74
C LEU A 52 9.07 2.59 0.63
N GLN A 53 8.90 3.71 1.30
CA GLN A 53 8.23 3.79 2.60
C GLN A 53 6.75 3.36 2.49
N THR A 54 6.04 3.83 1.46
CA THR A 54 4.64 3.44 1.21
C THR A 54 4.54 1.94 0.93
N ALA A 55 5.45 1.38 0.15
CA ALA A 55 5.50 -0.05 -0.13
C ALA A 55 5.77 -0.87 1.14
N ALA A 56 6.71 -0.43 1.99
CA ALA A 56 7.04 -1.11 3.24
C ALA A 56 5.85 -1.18 4.20
N ILE A 57 5.15 -0.06 4.43
CA ILE A 57 3.96 -0.02 5.27
C ILE A 57 2.80 -0.82 4.66
N GLY A 58 2.62 -0.75 3.34
CA GLY A 58 1.57 -1.46 2.62
C GLY A 58 1.77 -2.98 2.57
N MET A 59 2.98 -3.47 2.85
CA MET A 59 3.35 -4.88 2.70
C MET A 59 2.58 -5.80 3.65
N SER A 60 2.38 -5.41 4.90
CA SER A 60 1.62 -6.19 5.89
C SER A 60 0.18 -6.39 5.47
N GLY A 61 -0.50 -5.34 5.04
CA GLY A 61 -1.85 -5.42 4.50
C GLY A 61 -1.93 -6.27 3.23
N THR A 62 -0.97 -6.12 2.31
CA THR A 62 -0.90 -6.94 1.10
C THR A 62 -0.74 -8.42 1.45
N MET A 63 0.16 -8.74 2.38
CA MET A 63 0.37 -10.10 2.89
C MET A 63 -0.93 -10.69 3.46
N PHE A 64 -1.67 -9.93 4.25
CA PHE A 64 -2.94 -10.35 4.82
C PHE A 64 -3.98 -10.69 3.73
N PHE A 65 -4.20 -9.80 2.77
CA PHE A 65 -5.16 -10.01 1.68
C PHE A 65 -4.84 -11.25 0.85
N TYR A 66 -3.58 -11.38 0.41
CA TYR A 66 -3.19 -12.54 -0.40
C TYR A 66 -3.23 -13.84 0.40
N THR A 67 -2.81 -13.84 1.66
CA THR A 67 -2.86 -15.05 2.49
C THR A 67 -4.29 -15.50 2.71
N SER A 68 -5.20 -14.58 3.03
CA SER A 68 -6.62 -14.87 3.23
C SER A 68 -7.28 -15.41 1.95
N PHE A 69 -6.97 -14.82 0.80
CA PHE A 69 -7.52 -15.28 -0.48
C PHE A 69 -6.97 -16.65 -0.87
N ILE A 70 -5.68 -16.92 -0.68
CA ILE A 70 -5.08 -18.23 -1.00
C ILE A 70 -5.65 -19.33 -0.10
N ILE A 71 -5.98 -19.02 1.16
CA ILE A 71 -6.63 -19.98 2.06
C ILE A 71 -8.02 -20.37 1.54
N SER A 72 -8.75 -19.47 0.87
CA SER A 72 -10.05 -19.77 0.29
C SER A 72 -9.99 -20.63 -0.98
N ILE A 73 -8.83 -20.75 -1.62
CA ILE A 73 -8.63 -21.64 -2.77
C ILE A 73 -8.51 -23.09 -2.27
N PRO A 74 -9.29 -24.04 -2.80
CA PRO A 74 -9.20 -25.44 -2.41
C PRO A 74 -7.78 -26.00 -2.52
N LYS A 75 -7.35 -26.78 -1.54
CA LYS A 75 -6.04 -27.45 -1.56
C LYS A 75 -5.93 -28.54 -2.61
N ASP A 76 -7.07 -29.09 -3.02
CA ASP A 76 -7.16 -30.13 -4.03
C ASP A 76 -6.45 -29.74 -5.36
N LEU A 77 -6.40 -28.44 -5.65
CA LEU A 77 -5.67 -27.93 -6.83
C LEU A 77 -4.13 -28.08 -6.68
N ASP A 78 -3.62 -27.90 -5.47
CA ASP A 78 -2.20 -28.12 -5.19
C ASP A 78 -1.87 -29.61 -5.21
N GLU A 79 -2.78 -30.45 -4.70
CA GLU A 79 -2.66 -31.91 -4.65
C GLU A 79 -2.73 -32.50 -6.07
N ALA A 80 -3.71 -32.10 -6.88
CA ALA A 80 -3.81 -32.51 -8.28
C ALA A 80 -2.55 -32.14 -9.08
N ALA A 81 -2.06 -30.90 -8.92
CA ALA A 81 -0.82 -30.46 -9.55
C ALA A 81 0.39 -31.32 -9.13
N SER A 82 0.43 -31.73 -7.86
CA SER A 82 1.51 -32.61 -7.35
C SER A 82 1.43 -34.01 -7.97
N ILE A 83 0.22 -34.56 -8.16
CA ILE A 83 -0.01 -35.84 -8.85
C ILE A 83 0.47 -35.77 -10.31
N ASP A 84 0.21 -34.62 -10.97
CA ASP A 84 0.68 -34.34 -12.34
C ASP A 84 2.20 -34.05 -12.42
N GLY A 85 2.94 -34.19 -11.31
CA GLY A 85 4.38 -33.99 -11.26
C GLY A 85 4.83 -32.53 -11.31
N ALA A 86 3.94 -31.57 -11.04
CA ALA A 86 4.31 -30.18 -11.00
C ALA A 86 5.10 -29.86 -9.71
N CYS A 87 6.23 -29.17 -9.84
CA CYS A 87 6.94 -28.64 -8.67
C CYS A 87 6.18 -27.41 -8.10
N ILE A 88 6.48 -27.07 -6.84
CA ILE A 88 5.83 -25.96 -6.11
C ILE A 88 5.85 -24.64 -6.90
N PHE A 89 6.93 -24.31 -7.59
CA PHE A 89 7.02 -23.10 -8.41
C PHE A 89 6.06 -23.16 -9.59
N ARG A 90 5.98 -24.31 -10.27
CA ARG A 90 5.05 -24.50 -11.38
C ARG A 90 3.60 -24.42 -10.93
N THR A 91 3.25 -25.06 -9.83
CA THR A 91 1.93 -24.96 -9.18
C THR A 91 1.59 -23.49 -8.87
N PHE A 92 2.51 -22.77 -8.25
CA PHE A 92 2.27 -21.37 -7.90
C PHE A 92 2.07 -20.48 -9.13
N PHE A 93 3.00 -20.51 -10.11
CA PHE A 93 2.94 -19.59 -11.26
C PHE A 93 1.86 -19.93 -12.26
N GLN A 94 1.59 -21.22 -12.50
CA GLN A 94 0.64 -21.65 -13.56
C GLN A 94 -0.78 -21.85 -13.04
N ILE A 95 -0.98 -22.20 -11.77
CA ILE A 95 -2.30 -22.55 -11.23
C ILE A 95 -2.80 -21.50 -10.24
N ILE A 96 -2.00 -21.18 -9.22
CA ILE A 96 -2.44 -20.31 -8.13
C ILE A 96 -2.38 -18.82 -8.52
N LEU A 97 -1.29 -18.36 -9.10
CA LEU A 97 -1.10 -16.95 -9.44
C LEU A 97 -2.17 -16.38 -10.39
N PRO A 98 -2.64 -17.10 -11.42
CA PRO A 98 -3.74 -16.64 -12.26
C PRO A 98 -5.05 -16.45 -11.49
N GLN A 99 -5.31 -17.27 -10.47
CA GLN A 99 -6.50 -17.14 -9.63
C GLN A 99 -6.44 -15.96 -8.66
N LEU A 100 -5.23 -15.42 -8.43
CA LEU A 100 -5.04 -14.24 -7.58
C LEU A 100 -5.37 -12.91 -8.29
N LYS A 101 -5.71 -12.92 -9.59
CA LYS A 101 -6.07 -11.70 -10.34
C LYS A 101 -7.11 -10.84 -9.63
N PRO A 102 -8.25 -11.35 -9.11
CA PRO A 102 -9.26 -10.53 -8.46
C PRO A 102 -8.73 -9.82 -7.22
N VAL A 103 -8.04 -10.53 -6.35
CA VAL A 103 -7.45 -9.93 -5.13
C VAL A 103 -6.32 -8.95 -5.48
N THR A 104 -5.58 -9.20 -6.55
CA THR A 104 -4.53 -8.29 -7.05
C THR A 104 -5.13 -6.97 -7.50
N VAL A 105 -6.19 -7.00 -8.32
CA VAL A 105 -6.88 -5.79 -8.79
C VAL A 105 -7.45 -5.02 -7.60
N THR A 106 -8.17 -5.69 -6.71
CA THR A 106 -8.71 -5.06 -5.49
C THR A 106 -7.60 -4.39 -4.69
N ARG A 107 -6.50 -5.08 -4.49
CA ARG A 107 -5.39 -4.55 -3.70
C ARG A 107 -4.68 -3.38 -4.37
N LEU A 108 -4.53 -3.42 -5.70
CA LEU A 108 -3.98 -2.31 -6.47
C LEU A 108 -4.85 -1.05 -6.35
N ILE A 109 -6.16 -1.18 -6.48
CA ILE A 109 -7.10 -0.06 -6.30
C ILE A 109 -6.97 0.52 -4.89
N MET A 110 -7.01 -0.32 -3.86
CA MET A 110 -6.87 0.13 -2.47
C MET A 110 -5.56 0.88 -2.20
N ILE A 111 -4.43 0.36 -2.73
CA ILE A 111 -3.12 1.01 -2.58
C ILE A 111 -3.09 2.33 -3.36
N ALA A 112 -3.59 2.35 -4.59
CA ALA A 112 -3.59 3.55 -5.42
C ALA A 112 -4.41 4.67 -4.78
N VAL A 113 -5.65 4.38 -4.33
CA VAL A 113 -6.51 5.36 -3.65
C VAL A 113 -5.89 5.79 -2.32
N GLY A 114 -5.37 4.85 -1.53
CA GLY A 114 -4.72 5.16 -0.25
C GLY A 114 -3.47 6.04 -0.41
N THR A 115 -2.66 5.77 -1.43
CA THR A 115 -1.46 6.56 -1.75
C THR A 115 -1.84 7.94 -2.29
N TRP A 116 -2.85 8.01 -3.16
CA TRP A 116 -3.38 9.27 -3.69
C TRP A 116 -3.85 10.21 -2.58
N ASN A 117 -4.56 9.68 -1.61
CA ASN A 117 -5.11 10.46 -0.48
C ASN A 117 -4.10 10.68 0.66
N ASN A 118 -2.89 10.12 0.57
CA ASN A 118 -1.90 10.26 1.62
C ASN A 118 -1.33 11.68 1.66
N TYR A 119 -1.68 12.41 2.73
CA TYR A 119 -1.18 13.75 2.98
C TYR A 119 -0.03 13.78 3.99
N ALA A 120 -0.14 12.98 5.07
CA ALA A 120 0.74 13.09 6.23
C ALA A 120 2.22 12.80 5.86
N MET A 121 2.50 11.62 5.34
CA MET A 121 3.88 11.23 5.03
C MET A 121 4.56 12.14 3.99
N PRO A 122 3.93 12.47 2.84
CA PRO A 122 4.53 13.43 1.91
C PRO A 122 4.84 14.78 2.54
N THR A 123 4.01 15.27 3.46
CA THR A 123 4.20 16.58 4.09
C THR A 123 5.49 16.65 4.90
N TYR A 124 5.88 15.56 5.55
CA TYR A 124 7.12 15.52 6.32
C TYR A 124 8.34 15.10 5.49
N LEU A 125 8.15 14.26 4.48
CA LEU A 125 9.26 13.73 3.69
C LEU A 125 9.60 14.56 2.45
N LEU A 126 8.62 15.32 1.89
CA LEU A 126 8.80 16.18 0.73
C LEU A 126 8.60 17.64 1.14
N THR A 127 9.65 18.26 1.62
CA THR A 127 9.64 19.70 2.01
C THR A 127 9.88 20.62 0.83
N ASP A 128 10.44 20.10 -0.26
CA ASP A 128 10.65 20.81 -1.53
C ASP A 128 9.31 21.03 -2.24
N THR A 129 8.94 22.30 -2.44
CA THR A 129 7.65 22.68 -3.04
C THR A 129 7.50 22.22 -4.49
N THR A 130 8.60 22.00 -5.20
CA THR A 130 8.59 21.52 -6.60
C THR A 130 8.17 20.04 -6.69
N LYS A 131 8.26 19.31 -5.59
CA LYS A 131 7.91 17.88 -5.47
C LYS A 131 6.62 17.64 -4.71
N ALA A 132 5.83 18.69 -4.47
CA ALA A 132 4.58 18.57 -3.72
C ALA A 132 3.59 17.65 -4.43
N THR A 133 2.90 16.81 -3.63
CA THR A 133 1.81 15.97 -4.15
C THR A 133 0.57 16.81 -4.44
N VAL A 134 -0.34 16.28 -5.28
CA VAL A 134 -1.61 16.95 -5.62
C VAL A 134 -2.39 17.30 -4.34
N ILE A 135 -2.51 16.36 -3.41
CA ILE A 135 -3.25 16.58 -2.15
C ILE A 135 -2.60 17.67 -1.27
N GLN A 136 -1.27 17.78 -1.26
CA GLN A 136 -0.58 18.87 -0.56
C GLN A 136 -0.88 20.22 -1.20
N THR A 137 -0.92 20.28 -2.53
CA THR A 137 -1.21 21.52 -3.27
C THR A 137 -2.65 21.95 -3.09
N VAL A 138 -3.61 21.04 -3.18
CA VAL A 138 -5.02 21.28 -2.89
C VAL A 138 -5.19 21.83 -1.47
N ARG A 139 -4.56 21.19 -0.48
CA ARG A 139 -4.65 21.64 0.90
C ARG A 139 -4.05 23.04 1.11
N LYS A 140 -2.93 23.36 0.47
CA LYS A 140 -2.36 24.71 0.53
C LYS A 140 -3.30 25.76 -0.03
N ALA A 141 -4.09 25.44 -1.06
CA ALA A 141 -5.07 26.35 -1.63
C ALA A 141 -6.24 26.62 -0.68
N PHE A 142 -6.69 25.61 0.10
CA PHE A 142 -7.72 25.79 1.13
C PHE A 142 -7.24 26.49 2.39
N TYR A 143 -6.05 26.10 2.86
CA TYR A 143 -5.47 26.62 4.09
C TYR A 143 -4.35 27.58 3.73
N ALA A 144 -4.70 28.81 3.33
CA ALA A 144 -3.71 29.84 3.11
C ALA A 144 -2.87 30.03 4.39
N VAL A 145 -1.54 30.10 4.22
CA VAL A 145 -0.63 30.52 5.27
C VAL A 145 -1.09 31.86 5.82
N ALA A 146 -1.02 32.06 7.13
CA ALA A 146 -1.50 33.25 7.83
C ALA A 146 -1.11 34.55 7.07
N GLY A 147 -2.12 35.29 6.59
CA GLY A 147 -1.95 36.53 5.83
C GLY A 147 -2.17 36.43 4.31
N ALA A 148 -2.36 35.24 3.71
CA ALA A 148 -2.71 35.11 2.31
C ALA A 148 -4.24 34.98 2.13
N VAL A 149 -4.77 35.58 1.05
CA VAL A 149 -6.19 35.47 0.73
C VAL A 149 -6.49 34.03 0.31
N GLN A 150 -7.45 33.40 0.99
CA GLN A 150 -7.97 32.09 0.59
C GLN A 150 -8.65 32.18 -0.77
N ASN A 151 -8.16 31.44 -1.75
CA ASN A 151 -8.83 31.33 -3.04
C ASN A 151 -9.68 30.05 -3.06
N VAL A 152 -10.84 30.11 -2.41
CA VAL A 152 -11.78 28.97 -2.32
C VAL A 152 -12.23 28.48 -3.69
N PRO A 153 -12.58 29.32 -4.67
CA PRO A 153 -12.93 28.86 -6.02
C PRO A 153 -11.81 28.04 -6.68
N LEU A 154 -10.57 28.50 -6.58
CA LEU A 154 -9.40 27.75 -7.11
C LEU A 154 -9.23 26.40 -6.39
N ALA A 155 -9.35 26.39 -5.07
CA ALA A 155 -9.24 25.16 -4.29
C ALA A 155 -10.32 24.14 -4.66
N CYS A 156 -11.58 24.59 -4.88
CA CYS A 156 -12.67 23.73 -5.35
C CYS A 156 -12.39 23.17 -6.76
N ALA A 157 -11.90 24.00 -7.68
CA ALA A 157 -11.53 23.54 -9.01
C ALA A 157 -10.41 22.50 -8.98
N MET A 158 -9.40 22.72 -8.14
CA MET A 158 -8.32 21.74 -7.93
C MET A 158 -8.82 20.41 -7.33
N CYS A 159 -9.77 20.44 -6.41
CA CYS A 159 -10.42 19.24 -5.89
C CYS A 159 -11.17 18.48 -7.00
N ALA A 160 -11.93 19.17 -7.85
CA ALA A 160 -12.63 18.54 -8.96
C ALA A 160 -11.67 17.83 -9.92
N VAL A 161 -10.57 18.48 -10.27
CA VAL A 161 -9.51 17.87 -11.11
C VAL A 161 -8.85 16.69 -10.39
N ALA A 162 -8.58 16.79 -9.08
CA ALA A 162 -7.97 15.73 -8.29
C ALA A 162 -8.87 14.49 -8.14
N LEU A 163 -10.17 14.58 -8.37
CA LEU A 163 -11.08 13.42 -8.38
C LEU A 163 -10.98 12.60 -9.66
N LEU A 164 -10.59 13.19 -10.80
CA LEU A 164 -10.58 12.50 -12.09
C LEU A 164 -9.76 11.21 -12.11
N PRO A 165 -8.50 11.15 -11.60
CA PRO A 165 -7.75 9.91 -11.58
C PRO A 165 -8.39 8.82 -10.73
N VAL A 166 -9.08 9.20 -9.64
CA VAL A 166 -9.77 8.24 -8.76
C VAL A 166 -10.99 7.66 -9.46
N ILE A 167 -11.75 8.48 -10.18
CA ILE A 167 -12.92 8.03 -10.97
C ILE A 167 -12.50 7.07 -12.08
N VAL A 168 -11.37 7.33 -12.75
CA VAL A 168 -10.85 6.47 -13.82
C VAL A 168 -10.34 5.12 -13.27
N LEU A 169 -9.93 5.10 -12.01
CA LEU A 169 -9.42 3.88 -11.35
C LEU A 169 -10.56 2.94 -10.91
N TYR A 170 -11.76 3.46 -10.70
CA TYR A 170 -12.95 2.71 -10.31
C TYR A 170 -13.75 2.25 -11.51
#